data_6d6d0a16d8438ae661f5bc0f60205b37
#
_entry.id   6d6d0a16d8438ae661f5bc0f60205b37
#
_cell.length_a   1.000
_cell.length_b   1.000
_cell.length_c   1.000
_cell.angle_alpha   90.00
_cell.angle_beta   90.00
_cell.angle_gamma   90.00
#
_symmetry.space_group_name_H-M   'P 1'
#
loop_
_entity.id
_entity.type
_entity.pdbx_description
1 polymer ?
#
loop_
_entity_poly.entity_id
_entity_poly.type
_entity_poly.pdbx_seq_one_letter_code
_entity_poly.pdbx_strand_id
1 'polypeptide(L)'
;GDYIIEIDGDIIMHSHFIQDHISEARQGYFLVGSRSKINEKLSCRLLQEGNYQLSFLTKGVYRKFNALRLPWISSLFHSYKQNKKERGCNISFWKKDLLEVNGYDERFIGYGFEDIDLPARLRRLGIKKRFIKFKAIEYHIHHKAAATKKDMSTNEKIFNENNQKGIIKCPKGIEQYIT
;
A
#
# COMPACT_ATOMS: atom_id res chain seq x y z
N GLY A 1 6.23 -10.23 14.21
CA GLY A 1 6.13 -8.84 14.68
C GLY A 1 4.68 -8.40 14.82
N ASP A 2 4.46 -7.29 15.51
CA ASP A 2 3.10 -6.78 15.81
C ASP A 2 2.63 -5.72 14.83
N TYR A 3 3.53 -5.20 14.01
CA TYR A 3 3.26 -4.20 12.98
C TYR A 3 3.71 -4.70 11.61
N ILE A 4 2.85 -4.60 10.62
CA ILE A 4 3.07 -5.11 9.27
C ILE A 4 3.19 -3.93 8.31
N ILE A 5 4.20 -3.96 7.46
CA ILE A 5 4.37 -3.04 6.34
C ILE A 5 4.31 -3.88 5.07
N GLU A 6 3.37 -3.58 4.21
CA GLU A 6 3.15 -4.26 2.94
C GLU A 6 3.68 -3.44 1.78
N ILE A 7 4.36 -4.11 0.87
CA ILE A 7 4.99 -3.53 -0.32
C ILE A 7 4.81 -4.46 -1.52
N ASP A 8 4.83 -3.91 -2.72
CA ASP A 8 4.95 -4.69 -3.96
C ASP A 8 6.38 -5.21 -4.15
N GLY A 9 6.56 -6.29 -4.92
CA GLY A 9 7.87 -6.87 -5.20
C GLY A 9 8.74 -6.06 -6.17
N ASP A 10 8.20 -5.00 -6.77
CA ASP A 10 8.83 -4.17 -7.80
C ASP A 10 9.07 -2.72 -7.33
N ILE A 11 9.35 -2.54 -6.05
CA ILE A 11 9.63 -1.23 -5.46
C ILE A 11 11.06 -1.15 -4.91
N ILE A 12 11.58 0.07 -4.87
CA ILE A 12 12.79 0.44 -4.14
C ILE A 12 12.36 1.35 -2.99
N MET A 13 12.70 0.97 -1.77
CA MET A 13 12.39 1.74 -0.58
C MET A 13 13.40 2.88 -0.39
N HIS A 14 12.92 4.05 0.01
CA HIS A 14 13.78 5.12 0.53
C HIS A 14 14.45 4.65 1.84
N SER A 15 15.67 5.09 2.12
CA SER A 15 16.45 4.65 3.31
C SER A 15 15.73 4.81 4.65
N HIS A 16 14.80 5.75 4.77
CA HIS A 16 13.98 5.97 5.96
C HIS A 16 12.58 5.34 5.88
N PHE A 17 12.32 4.51 4.89
CA PHE A 17 10.98 3.98 4.61
C PHE A 17 10.36 3.27 5.82
N ILE A 18 11.08 2.31 6.39
CA ILE A 18 10.61 1.54 7.56
C ILE A 18 10.51 2.43 8.78
N GLN A 19 11.53 3.27 9.03
CA GLN A 19 11.54 4.19 10.15
C GLN A 19 10.35 5.16 10.11
N ASP A 20 10.02 5.67 8.91
CA ASP A 20 8.89 6.57 8.70
C ASP A 20 7.56 5.88 9.02
N HIS A 21 7.35 4.63 8.61
CA HIS A 21 6.17 3.85 8.97
C HIS A 21 6.07 3.63 10.49
N ILE A 22 7.17 3.17 11.11
CA ILE A 22 7.20 2.91 12.56
C ILE A 22 6.95 4.19 13.35
N SER A 23 7.57 5.30 12.97
CA SER A 23 7.42 6.59 13.67
C SER A 23 6.00 7.16 13.63
N GLU A 24 5.22 6.78 12.63
CA GLU A 24 3.82 7.22 12.43
C GLU A 24 2.79 6.17 12.87
N ALA A 25 3.25 4.97 13.24
CA ALA A 25 2.37 3.89 13.70
C ALA A 25 1.57 4.31 14.94
N ARG A 26 0.25 4.23 14.84
CA ARG A 26 -0.66 4.59 15.93
C ARG A 26 -1.83 3.62 15.97
N GLN A 27 -2.22 3.21 17.17
CA GLN A 27 -3.41 2.38 17.38
C GLN A 27 -4.66 3.06 16.81
N GLY A 28 -5.52 2.27 16.16
CA GLY A 28 -6.72 2.75 15.50
C GLY A 28 -6.48 3.41 14.13
N TYR A 29 -5.26 3.26 13.57
CA TYR A 29 -4.93 3.76 12.25
C TYR A 29 -4.17 2.73 11.42
N PHE A 30 -4.49 2.67 10.13
CA PHE A 30 -3.59 2.13 9.11
C PHE A 30 -2.96 3.28 8.33
N LEU A 31 -1.72 3.10 7.88
CA LEU A 31 -0.96 4.13 7.18
C LEU A 31 -0.90 3.85 5.68
N VAL A 32 -0.86 4.92 4.90
CA VAL A 32 -0.61 4.86 3.45
C VAL A 32 0.51 5.83 3.12
N GLY A 33 1.58 5.32 2.53
CA GLY A 33 2.76 6.11 2.18
C GLY A 33 2.72 6.73 0.79
N SER A 34 3.85 7.30 0.39
CA SER A 34 4.01 8.00 -0.90
C SER A 34 4.66 7.10 -1.94
N ARG A 35 4.05 6.98 -3.12
CA ARG A 35 4.59 6.22 -4.26
C ARG A 35 5.04 7.15 -5.38
N SER A 36 6.34 7.14 -5.65
CA SER A 36 6.95 7.72 -6.84
C SER A 36 7.10 6.66 -7.94
N LYS A 37 7.60 7.03 -9.09
CA LYS A 37 7.89 6.12 -10.22
C LYS A 37 9.23 6.46 -10.82
N ILE A 38 9.92 5.48 -11.36
CA ILE A 38 11.14 5.65 -12.13
C ILE A 38 10.94 5.19 -13.58
N ASN A 39 11.70 5.77 -14.49
CA ASN A 39 11.62 5.41 -15.90
C ASN A 39 12.42 4.13 -16.22
N GLU A 40 12.21 3.60 -17.41
CA GLU A 40 12.85 2.37 -17.87
C GLU A 40 14.38 2.46 -17.81
N LYS A 41 14.97 3.55 -18.34
CA LYS A 41 16.42 3.75 -18.35
C LYS A 41 17.02 3.73 -16.95
N LEU A 42 16.38 4.40 -15.99
CA LEU A 42 16.83 4.40 -14.61
C LEU A 42 16.63 3.03 -13.97
N SER A 43 15.51 2.36 -14.23
CA SER A 43 15.23 1.01 -13.73
C SER A 43 16.32 0.01 -14.20
N CYS A 44 16.62 -0.03 -15.49
CA CYS A 44 17.66 -0.90 -16.03
C CYS A 44 19.03 -0.63 -15.39
N ARG A 45 19.40 0.66 -15.27
CA ARG A 45 20.66 1.03 -14.64
C ARG A 45 20.76 0.56 -13.19
N LEU A 46 19.73 0.79 -12.39
CA LEU A 46 19.72 0.40 -10.97
C LEU A 46 19.79 -1.12 -10.77
N LEU A 47 19.10 -1.88 -11.62
CA LEU A 47 19.14 -3.33 -11.58
C LEU A 47 20.51 -3.90 -11.97
N GLN A 48 21.24 -3.22 -12.88
CA GLN A 48 22.60 -3.61 -13.29
C GLN A 48 23.67 -3.22 -12.27
N GLU A 49 23.56 -2.00 -11.72
CA GLU A 49 24.59 -1.44 -10.82
C GLU A 49 24.42 -1.89 -9.36
N GLY A 50 23.25 -2.36 -8.97
CA GLY A 50 22.93 -2.72 -7.58
C GLY A 50 22.95 -1.54 -6.60
N ASN A 51 23.00 -0.30 -7.11
CA ASN A 51 22.97 0.91 -6.30
C ASN A 51 21.58 1.54 -6.34
N TYR A 52 20.87 1.46 -5.24
CA TYR A 52 19.47 1.87 -5.14
C TYR A 52 19.25 3.21 -4.40
N GLN A 53 20.29 4.05 -4.32
CA GLN A 53 20.15 5.38 -3.69
C GLN A 53 19.43 6.34 -4.64
N LEU A 54 18.23 6.72 -4.26
CA LEU A 54 17.34 7.59 -5.03
C LEU A 54 16.87 8.80 -4.22
N SER A 55 16.69 9.91 -4.93
CA SER A 55 16.09 11.13 -4.38
C SER A 55 15.11 11.75 -5.39
N PHE A 56 14.37 12.76 -4.97
CA PHE A 56 13.48 13.51 -5.87
C PHE A 56 14.24 14.26 -6.98
N LEU A 57 15.55 14.51 -6.81
CA LEU A 57 16.42 15.13 -7.81
C LEU A 57 16.95 14.14 -8.84
N THR A 58 16.91 12.83 -8.55
CA THR A 58 17.46 11.82 -9.45
C THR A 58 16.78 11.89 -10.83
N LYS A 59 17.60 12.00 -11.89
CA LYS A 59 17.09 12.01 -13.28
C LYS A 59 16.42 10.68 -13.59
N GLY A 60 15.19 10.73 -14.08
CA GLY A 60 14.37 9.54 -14.35
C GLY A 60 13.35 9.21 -13.26
N VAL A 61 13.36 9.94 -12.14
CA VAL A 61 12.29 9.88 -11.13
C VAL A 61 11.11 10.74 -11.59
N TYR A 62 9.92 10.13 -11.60
CA TYR A 62 8.64 10.80 -11.90
C TYR A 62 7.84 11.02 -10.62
N ARG A 63 6.80 11.87 -10.70
CA ARG A 63 5.98 12.25 -9.54
C ARG A 63 6.86 12.74 -8.39
N LYS A 64 7.76 13.65 -8.70
CA LYS A 64 8.79 14.15 -7.79
C LYS A 64 8.27 14.60 -6.43
N PHE A 65 7.07 15.18 -6.36
CA PHE A 65 6.42 15.53 -5.08
C PHE A 65 6.11 14.31 -4.18
N ASN A 66 6.02 13.10 -4.74
CA ASN A 66 5.90 11.89 -3.95
C ASN A 66 7.25 11.33 -3.52
N ALA A 67 8.34 11.76 -4.17
CA ALA A 67 9.72 11.42 -3.83
C ALA A 67 10.37 12.44 -2.88
N LEU A 68 9.71 13.57 -2.61
CA LEU A 68 10.20 14.61 -1.72
C LEU A 68 9.96 14.20 -0.27
N ARG A 69 11.02 14.18 0.54
CA ARG A 69 10.94 13.87 1.98
C ARG A 69 11.02 15.15 2.80
N LEU A 70 9.94 15.48 3.50
CA LEU A 70 9.79 16.62 4.41
C LEU A 70 9.02 16.17 5.66
N PRO A 71 9.67 15.42 6.58
CA PRO A 71 8.99 14.76 7.68
C PRO A 71 8.29 15.72 8.64
N TRP A 72 8.81 16.94 8.80
CA TRP A 72 8.28 17.95 9.71
C TRP A 72 6.93 18.55 9.28
N ILE A 73 6.54 18.48 8.00
CA ILE A 73 5.21 18.91 7.55
C ILE A 73 4.25 17.74 7.27
N SER A 74 4.69 16.52 7.43
CA SER A 74 3.89 15.32 7.10
C SER A 74 2.56 15.30 7.86
N SER A 75 2.55 15.75 9.11
CA SER A 75 1.36 15.78 9.95
C SER A 75 0.21 16.61 9.38
N LEU A 76 0.51 17.66 8.62
CA LEU A 76 -0.50 18.51 7.97
C LEU A 76 -1.30 17.76 6.89
N PHE A 77 -0.80 16.60 6.44
CA PHE A 77 -1.37 15.82 5.36
C PHE A 77 -2.03 14.51 5.82
N HIS A 78 -2.11 14.23 7.12
CA HIS A 78 -2.67 12.98 7.63
C HIS A 78 -4.09 12.70 7.14
N SER A 79 -4.91 13.72 7.01
CA SER A 79 -6.29 13.62 6.49
C SER A 79 -6.39 13.77 4.98
N TYR A 80 -5.26 13.96 4.28
CA TYR A 80 -5.28 14.15 2.83
C TYR A 80 -5.69 12.85 2.13
N LYS A 81 -6.52 12.97 1.09
CA LYS A 81 -7.01 11.82 0.29
C LYS A 81 -7.79 10.75 1.08
N GLN A 82 -8.50 11.12 2.15
CA GLN A 82 -9.30 10.18 2.94
C GLN A 82 -10.28 9.36 2.08
N ASN A 83 -10.88 9.98 1.07
CA ASN A 83 -11.89 9.34 0.19
C ASN A 83 -11.30 8.69 -1.07
N LYS A 84 -9.97 8.66 -1.23
CA LYS A 84 -9.36 7.97 -2.38
C LYS A 84 -9.10 6.51 -2.04
N LYS A 85 -9.28 5.65 -3.06
CA LYS A 85 -8.93 4.23 -2.98
C LYS A 85 -7.44 4.09 -2.69
N GLU A 86 -7.11 3.18 -1.81
CA GLU A 86 -5.75 2.79 -1.47
C GLU A 86 -5.17 1.90 -2.56
N ARG A 87 -3.87 1.67 -2.46
CA ARG A 87 -3.13 0.66 -3.21
C ARG A 87 -2.31 -0.14 -2.22
N GLY A 88 -2.29 -1.44 -2.33
CA GLY A 88 -1.57 -2.33 -1.44
C GLY A 88 -0.05 -2.13 -1.40
N CYS A 89 0.51 -1.41 -2.36
CA CYS A 89 1.96 -1.28 -2.53
C CYS A 89 2.70 -0.47 -1.45
N ASN A 90 2.01 0.28 -0.59
CA ASN A 90 2.64 1.10 0.45
C ASN A 90 1.62 1.34 1.56
N ILE A 91 1.31 0.29 2.28
CA ILE A 91 0.35 0.32 3.37
C ILE A 91 0.94 -0.34 4.62
N SER A 92 0.56 0.11 5.79
CA SER A 92 0.94 -0.58 7.03
C SER A 92 -0.16 -0.51 8.07
N PHE A 93 -0.22 -1.52 8.92
CA PHE A 93 -1.27 -1.71 9.93
C PHE A 93 -0.78 -2.59 11.08
N TRP A 94 -1.50 -2.58 12.17
CA TRP A 94 -1.24 -3.48 13.28
C TRP A 94 -1.69 -4.90 12.93
N LYS A 95 -0.88 -5.89 13.27
CA LYS A 95 -1.19 -7.30 13.05
C LYS A 95 -2.54 -7.68 13.66
N LYS A 96 -2.85 -7.18 14.85
CA LYS A 96 -4.14 -7.43 15.49
C LYS A 96 -5.34 -6.98 14.65
N ASP A 97 -5.24 -5.79 14.01
CA ASP A 97 -6.32 -5.25 13.18
C ASP A 97 -6.49 -6.08 11.90
N LEU A 98 -5.37 -6.59 11.34
CA LEU A 98 -5.40 -7.52 10.21
C LEU A 98 -6.07 -8.84 10.57
N LEU A 99 -5.76 -9.39 11.75
CA LEU A 99 -6.38 -10.64 12.23
C LEU A 99 -7.87 -10.46 12.49
N GLU A 100 -8.27 -9.32 13.04
CA GLU A 100 -9.68 -9.00 13.32
C GLU A 100 -10.54 -9.00 12.05
N VAL A 101 -10.00 -8.53 10.94
CA VAL A 101 -10.69 -8.55 9.63
C VAL A 101 -10.45 -9.85 8.84
N ASN A 102 -9.76 -10.84 9.44
CA ASN A 102 -9.38 -12.11 8.82
C ASN A 102 -8.42 -11.99 7.62
N GLY A 103 -7.55 -10.97 7.61
CA GLY A 103 -6.56 -10.80 6.55
C GLY A 103 -7.15 -10.43 5.20
N TYR A 104 -6.49 -10.84 4.12
CA TYR A 104 -6.99 -10.73 2.76
C TYR A 104 -8.11 -11.75 2.50
N ASP A 105 -9.09 -11.35 1.71
CA ASP A 105 -10.17 -12.24 1.30
C ASP A 105 -9.71 -13.11 0.11
N GLU A 106 -9.47 -14.38 0.35
CA GLU A 106 -8.95 -15.33 -0.64
C GLU A 106 -9.94 -15.70 -1.74
N ARG A 107 -11.14 -15.15 -1.71
CA ARG A 107 -12.08 -15.25 -2.83
C ARG A 107 -11.68 -14.38 -4.00
N PHE A 108 -10.84 -13.34 -3.76
CA PHE A 108 -10.25 -12.56 -4.84
C PHE A 108 -9.15 -13.37 -5.52
N ILE A 109 -9.40 -13.81 -6.74
CA ILE A 109 -8.47 -14.62 -7.52
C ILE A 109 -7.90 -13.79 -8.66
N GLY A 110 -6.57 -13.83 -8.81
CA GLY A 110 -5.86 -13.12 -9.85
C GLY A 110 -5.61 -11.66 -9.50
N TYR A 111 -6.07 -10.72 -10.31
CA TYR A 111 -5.73 -9.30 -10.17
C TYR A 111 -6.95 -8.44 -9.88
N GLY A 112 -6.80 -7.57 -8.86
CA GLY A 112 -7.67 -6.43 -8.61
C GLY A 112 -8.73 -6.64 -7.54
N PHE A 113 -9.02 -5.55 -6.85
CA PHE A 113 -9.96 -5.37 -5.74
C PHE A 113 -9.50 -5.86 -4.37
N GLU A 114 -8.53 -6.78 -4.26
CA GLU A 114 -7.99 -7.27 -3.00
C GLU A 114 -7.37 -6.12 -2.17
N ASP A 115 -6.63 -5.23 -2.84
CA ASP A 115 -5.90 -4.10 -2.24
C ASP A 115 -6.81 -2.93 -1.80
N ILE A 116 -8.05 -2.87 -2.29
CA ILE A 116 -9.04 -1.89 -1.86
C ILE A 116 -10.09 -2.47 -0.90
N ASP A 117 -10.29 -3.78 -0.92
CA ASP A 117 -11.22 -4.48 -0.03
C ASP A 117 -10.69 -4.50 1.42
N LEU A 118 -9.42 -4.88 1.62
CA LEU A 118 -8.80 -4.90 2.95
C LEU A 118 -8.90 -3.54 3.67
N PRO A 119 -8.48 -2.41 3.08
CA PRO A 119 -8.68 -1.09 3.70
C PRO A 119 -10.15 -0.72 3.93
N ALA A 120 -11.05 -1.17 3.06
CA ALA A 120 -12.49 -0.94 3.25
C ALA A 120 -13.01 -1.68 4.49
N ARG A 121 -12.58 -2.93 4.71
CA ARG A 121 -12.93 -3.72 5.90
C ARG A 121 -12.31 -3.15 7.18
N LEU A 122 -11.04 -2.72 7.12
CA LEU A 122 -10.40 -2.01 8.24
C LEU A 122 -11.17 -0.75 8.64
N ARG A 123 -11.63 0.05 7.66
CA ARG A 123 -12.46 1.23 7.96
C ARG A 123 -13.81 0.86 8.59
N ARG A 124 -14.45 -0.22 8.18
CA ARG A 124 -15.69 -0.70 8.84
C ARG A 124 -15.46 -1.20 10.25
N LEU A 125 -14.28 -1.74 10.53
CA LEU A 125 -13.82 -2.08 11.89
C LEU A 125 -13.59 -0.82 12.75
N GLY A 126 -13.59 0.39 12.16
CA GLY A 126 -13.33 1.65 12.86
C GLY A 126 -11.88 2.12 12.79
N ILE A 127 -11.01 1.39 12.08
CA ILE A 127 -9.62 1.79 11.87
C ILE A 127 -9.54 2.90 10.82
N LYS A 128 -8.96 4.03 11.17
CA LYS A 128 -8.91 5.22 10.32
C LYS A 128 -7.69 5.18 9.40
N LYS A 129 -7.83 5.70 8.19
CA LYS A 129 -6.69 5.92 7.31
C LYS A 129 -5.89 7.15 7.75
N ARG A 130 -4.56 7.03 7.71
CA ARG A 130 -3.63 8.15 7.85
C ARG A 130 -2.67 8.16 6.66
N PHE A 131 -2.70 9.24 5.87
CA PHE A 131 -1.79 9.40 4.74
C PHE A 131 -0.51 10.10 5.20
N ILE A 132 0.64 9.41 5.11
CA ILE A 132 1.94 9.92 5.53
C ILE A 132 2.70 10.54 4.35
N LYS A 133 2.14 11.66 3.83
CA LYS A 133 2.77 12.44 2.76
C LYS A 133 4.14 12.95 3.21
N PHE A 134 5.11 12.95 2.27
CA PHE A 134 6.50 13.36 2.51
C PHE A 134 7.31 12.45 3.47
N LYS A 135 6.75 11.29 3.78
CA LYS A 135 7.36 10.17 4.51
C LYS A 135 7.07 8.86 3.80
N ALA A 136 7.71 7.76 4.23
CA ALA A 136 7.50 6.41 3.70
C ALA A 136 7.47 6.39 2.18
N ILE A 137 8.54 6.89 1.56
CA ILE A 137 8.65 7.04 0.12
C ILE A 137 9.12 5.73 -0.49
N GLU A 138 8.42 5.28 -1.52
CA GLU A 138 8.84 4.20 -2.39
C GLU A 138 8.96 4.65 -3.84
N TYR A 139 9.80 3.96 -4.60
CA TYR A 139 10.02 4.17 -6.02
C TYR A 139 9.66 2.90 -6.77
N HIS A 140 8.61 2.97 -7.57
CA HIS A 140 8.16 1.83 -8.36
C HIS A 140 9.02 1.69 -9.61
N ILE A 141 9.62 0.52 -9.79
CA ILE A 141 10.45 0.14 -10.94
C ILE A 141 9.57 0.12 -12.19
N HIS A 142 10.12 0.59 -13.31
CA HIS A 142 9.42 0.54 -14.58
C HIS A 142 9.33 -0.90 -15.07
N HIS A 143 8.13 -1.33 -15.37
CA HIS A 143 7.85 -2.54 -16.11
C HIS A 143 6.72 -2.30 -17.11
N LYS A 144 6.69 -3.10 -18.17
CA LYS A 144 5.55 -3.10 -19.09
C LYS A 144 4.31 -3.56 -18.32
N ALA A 145 3.20 -2.84 -18.48
CA ALA A 145 1.95 -3.29 -17.90
C ALA A 145 1.67 -4.73 -18.36
N ALA A 146 1.30 -5.60 -17.45
CA ALA A 146 0.92 -6.96 -17.81
C ALA A 146 -0.17 -6.88 -18.90
N ALA A 147 0.05 -7.56 -20.02
CA ALA A 147 -0.85 -7.54 -21.17
C ALA A 147 -2.25 -8.09 -20.84
N THR A 148 -2.37 -8.77 -19.73
CA THR A 148 -3.61 -9.31 -19.21
C THR A 148 -4.23 -8.35 -18.19
N LYS A 149 -5.00 -7.36 -18.65
CA LYS A 149 -6.18 -6.97 -17.89
C LYS A 149 -7.12 -8.18 -17.93
N LYS A 150 -6.85 -9.15 -17.07
CA LYS A 150 -7.77 -10.25 -16.85
C LYS A 150 -9.12 -9.68 -16.47
N ASP A 151 -10.17 -10.36 -16.87
CA ASP A 151 -11.53 -10.06 -16.47
C ASP A 151 -11.59 -9.92 -14.94
N MET A 152 -11.79 -8.70 -14.47
CA MET A 152 -11.92 -8.39 -13.05
C MET A 152 -13.37 -8.46 -12.57
N SER A 153 -14.30 -8.87 -13.43
CA SER A 153 -15.76 -8.81 -13.14
C SER A 153 -16.15 -9.65 -11.93
N THR A 154 -15.52 -10.80 -11.74
CA THR A 154 -15.75 -11.65 -10.56
C THR A 154 -15.29 -10.97 -9.28
N ASN A 155 -14.09 -10.41 -9.27
CA ASN A 155 -13.54 -9.69 -8.12
C ASN A 155 -14.37 -8.43 -7.82
N GLU A 156 -14.82 -7.72 -8.84
CA GLU A 156 -15.70 -6.56 -8.68
C GLU A 156 -17.04 -6.93 -8.03
N LYS A 157 -17.63 -8.06 -8.42
CA LYS A 157 -18.87 -8.57 -7.80
C LYS A 157 -18.64 -8.86 -6.31
N ILE A 158 -17.58 -9.59 -5.96
CA ILE A 158 -17.21 -9.89 -4.56
C ILE A 158 -17.05 -8.60 -3.76
N PHE A 159 -16.30 -7.63 -4.29
CA PHE A 159 -16.08 -6.34 -3.63
C PHE A 159 -17.39 -5.58 -3.40
N ASN A 160 -18.25 -5.53 -4.42
CA ASN A 160 -19.55 -4.87 -4.32
C ASN A 160 -20.47 -5.56 -3.31
N GLU A 161 -20.49 -6.89 -3.29
CA GLU A 161 -21.23 -7.66 -2.28
C GLU A 161 -20.72 -7.40 -0.86
N ASN A 162 -19.38 -7.42 -0.67
CA ASN A 162 -18.77 -7.11 0.62
C ASN A 162 -19.15 -5.71 1.11
N ASN A 163 -19.20 -4.74 0.19
CA ASN A 163 -19.61 -3.37 0.52
C ASN A 163 -21.10 -3.27 0.88
N GLN A 164 -21.98 -3.87 0.09
CA GLN A 164 -23.42 -3.86 0.32
C GLN A 164 -23.79 -4.53 1.65
N LYS A 165 -23.14 -5.66 1.97
CA LYS A 165 -23.37 -6.42 3.20
C LYS A 165 -22.64 -5.85 4.42
N GLY A 166 -21.81 -4.82 4.25
CA GLY A 166 -21.01 -4.23 5.34
C GLY A 166 -20.00 -5.21 5.95
N ILE A 167 -19.44 -6.12 5.16
CA ILE A 167 -18.51 -7.16 5.65
C ILE A 167 -17.29 -6.52 6.30
N ILE A 168 -17.03 -6.85 7.57
CA ILE A 168 -15.82 -6.48 8.31
C ILE A 168 -14.81 -7.62 8.24
N LYS A 169 -15.21 -8.82 8.64
CA LYS A 169 -14.41 -10.04 8.65
C LYS A 169 -14.73 -10.85 7.41
N CYS A 170 -13.73 -11.07 6.54
CA CYS A 170 -13.97 -11.84 5.33
C CYS A 170 -14.20 -13.33 5.66
N PRO A 171 -15.02 -14.04 4.86
CA PRO A 171 -15.38 -15.42 5.16
C PRO A 171 -14.24 -16.42 4.89
N LYS A 172 -13.27 -16.06 4.04
CA LYS A 172 -12.13 -16.90 3.70
C LYS A 172 -10.86 -16.07 3.75
N GLY A 173 -10.05 -16.28 4.77
CA GLY A 173 -8.83 -15.53 5.00
C GLY A 173 -7.85 -16.26 5.92
N ILE A 174 -7.08 -15.51 6.68
CA ILE A 174 -5.94 -16.02 7.44
C ILE A 174 -6.29 -17.03 8.55
N GLU A 175 -7.52 -17.02 9.09
CA GLU A 175 -7.92 -17.93 10.18
C GLU A 175 -7.81 -19.41 9.80
N GLN A 176 -7.97 -19.76 8.54
CA GLN A 176 -7.86 -21.15 8.11
C GLN A 176 -6.41 -21.69 8.21
N TYR A 177 -5.43 -20.83 8.47
CA TYR A 177 -4.01 -21.18 8.60
C TYR A 177 -3.45 -20.94 10.02
N ILE A 178 -4.25 -20.36 10.92
CA ILE A 178 -3.85 -20.09 12.29
C ILE A 178 -4.57 -21.10 13.18
N THR A 179 -3.87 -22.14 13.55
CA THR A 179 -4.30 -23.15 14.57
C THR A 179 -3.77 -22.75 15.93
#